data_3281457a4d82f60897ce30c7168fdf00
#
_entry.id   3281457a4d82f60897ce30c7168fdf00
#
_cell.length_a   1.000
_cell.length_b   1.000
_cell.length_c   1.000
_cell.angle_alpha   90.00
_cell.angle_beta   90.00
_cell.angle_gamma   90.00
#
_symmetry.space_group_name_H-M   'P 1'
#
loop_
_entity.id
_entity.type
_entity.pdbx_description
1 polymer ?
#
loop_
_entity_poly.entity_id
_entity_poly.type
_entity_poly.pdbx_seq_one_letter_code
_entity_poly.pdbx_strand_id
1 'polypeptide(L)'
;MIKSFEVSALQGKWDYSFTFHSDLNILTGKNGSGKTTLLKLLWYCLSGNVARIRAEMTLQHARLETTSFKLTLAKEQETEMVFELEIGGQKIPLAQEVDLAKSLVAPYLLPQSDPADEVKSQISSLDDSSVFFPTFRRIEGGFTMEQNRRRPG
;
A
#
# COMPACT_ATOMS: atom_id res chain seq x y z
N MET A 1 0.48 -9.99 11.63
CA MET A 1 1.75 -10.46 11.00
C MET A 1 1.54 -10.66 9.50
N ILE A 2 2.50 -10.23 8.67
CA ILE A 2 2.44 -10.44 7.21
C ILE A 2 2.80 -11.90 6.92
N LYS A 3 2.06 -12.56 6.03
CA LYS A 3 2.32 -13.92 5.56
C LYS A 3 2.95 -13.92 4.17
N SER A 4 2.30 -13.25 3.22
CA SER A 4 2.78 -13.16 1.84
C SER A 4 2.42 -11.82 1.21
N PHE A 5 3.20 -11.44 0.21
CA PHE A 5 2.94 -10.27 -0.61
C PHE A 5 3.36 -10.55 -2.05
N GLU A 6 2.43 -10.39 -2.95
CA GLU A 6 2.62 -10.58 -4.38
C GLU A 6 2.24 -9.30 -5.11
N VAL A 7 3.00 -8.94 -6.12
CA VAL A 7 2.70 -7.80 -6.99
C VAL A 7 3.17 -8.09 -8.40
N SER A 8 2.39 -7.70 -9.39
CA SER A 8 2.72 -7.81 -10.80
C SER A 8 2.70 -6.46 -11.49
N ALA A 9 3.61 -6.28 -12.43
CA ALA A 9 3.82 -5.08 -13.24
C ALA A 9 3.92 -3.79 -12.40
N LEU A 10 4.57 -3.83 -11.24
CA LEU A 10 4.82 -2.63 -10.44
C LEU A 10 5.65 -1.63 -11.24
N GLN A 11 5.10 -0.43 -11.45
CA GLN A 11 5.65 0.60 -12.33
C GLN A 11 5.91 0.08 -13.77
N GLY A 12 5.09 -0.88 -14.23
CA GLY A 12 5.20 -1.50 -15.54
C GLY A 12 6.44 -2.36 -15.76
N LYS A 13 7.19 -2.71 -14.70
CA LYS A 13 8.53 -3.34 -14.83
C LYS A 13 8.76 -4.53 -13.94
N TRP A 14 8.22 -4.54 -12.71
CA TRP A 14 8.66 -5.48 -11.68
C TRP A 14 7.54 -6.38 -11.21
N ASP A 15 7.85 -7.66 -11.14
CA ASP A 15 7.02 -8.67 -10.52
C ASP A 15 7.74 -9.20 -9.28
N TYR A 16 7.01 -9.30 -8.17
CA TYR A 16 7.55 -9.77 -6.90
C TYR A 16 6.59 -10.75 -6.24
N SER A 17 7.15 -11.75 -5.60
CA SER A 17 6.41 -12.66 -4.73
C SER A 17 7.27 -12.99 -3.51
N PHE A 18 6.74 -12.74 -2.32
CA PHE A 18 7.44 -12.94 -1.06
C PHE A 18 6.57 -13.70 -0.08
N THR A 19 7.22 -14.61 0.64
CA THR A 19 6.71 -15.21 1.87
C THR A 19 7.52 -14.65 3.02
N PHE A 20 6.86 -14.19 4.07
CA PHE A 20 7.49 -13.51 5.19
C PHE A 20 7.70 -14.46 6.36
N HIS A 21 8.86 -14.31 7.04
CA HIS A 21 9.13 -14.91 8.34
C HIS A 21 8.46 -14.08 9.45
N SER A 22 8.23 -14.72 10.58
CA SER A 22 7.51 -14.13 11.71
C SER A 22 8.26 -13.00 12.42
N ASP A 23 9.59 -12.99 12.35
CA ASP A 23 10.45 -12.10 13.14
C ASP A 23 11.13 -11.03 12.26
N LEU A 24 12.06 -11.43 11.38
CA LEU A 24 12.86 -10.50 10.61
C LEU A 24 12.89 -10.89 9.14
N ASN A 25 12.64 -9.87 8.28
CA ASN A 25 12.73 -10.00 6.83
C ASN A 25 13.64 -8.90 6.27
N ILE A 26 14.67 -9.27 5.52
CA ILE A 26 15.63 -8.33 4.94
C ILE A 26 15.50 -8.35 3.42
N LEU A 27 15.13 -7.21 2.85
CA LEU A 27 15.04 -7.05 1.39
C LEU A 27 16.34 -6.46 0.85
N THR A 28 17.07 -7.27 0.08
CA THR A 28 18.32 -6.87 -0.57
C THR A 28 18.15 -6.77 -2.08
N GLY A 29 19.07 -6.11 -2.76
CA GLY A 29 19.07 -6.01 -4.22
C GLY A 29 19.79 -4.77 -4.72
N LYS A 30 20.08 -4.75 -6.02
CA LYS A 30 20.79 -3.64 -6.68
C LYS A 30 20.04 -2.31 -6.54
N ASN A 31 20.77 -1.20 -6.65
CA ASN A 31 20.16 0.12 -6.74
C ASN A 31 19.28 0.20 -7.99
N GLY A 32 18.12 0.84 -7.87
CA GLY A 32 17.16 0.92 -8.97
C GLY A 32 16.26 -0.32 -9.17
N SER A 33 16.38 -1.37 -8.35
CA SER A 33 15.53 -2.55 -8.43
C SER A 33 14.14 -2.38 -7.81
N GLY A 34 13.68 -1.17 -7.55
CA GLY A 34 12.31 -0.92 -7.07
C GLY A 34 12.03 -1.22 -5.59
N LYS A 35 13.06 -1.56 -4.78
CA LYS A 35 12.87 -1.90 -3.35
C LYS A 35 12.08 -0.87 -2.55
N THR A 36 12.40 0.39 -2.70
CA THR A 36 11.73 1.48 -1.98
C THR A 36 10.27 1.62 -2.43
N THR A 37 10.01 1.48 -3.72
CA THR A 37 8.66 1.52 -4.30
C THR A 37 7.83 0.33 -3.80
N LEU A 38 8.44 -0.86 -3.77
CA LEU A 38 7.82 -2.07 -3.26
C LEU A 38 7.47 -1.95 -1.77
N LEU A 39 8.41 -1.49 -0.94
CA LEU A 39 8.17 -1.29 0.49
C LEU A 39 7.10 -0.21 0.75
N LYS A 40 7.07 0.84 -0.06
CA LYS A 40 6.05 1.87 -0.01
C LYS A 40 4.67 1.32 -0.37
N LEU A 41 4.58 0.48 -1.41
CA LEU A 41 3.36 -0.22 -1.78
C LEU A 41 2.88 -1.15 -0.65
N LEU A 42 3.79 -1.96 -0.11
CA LEU A 42 3.47 -2.85 1.01
C LEU A 42 2.92 -2.06 2.22
N TRP A 43 3.55 -0.95 2.56
CA TRP A 43 3.08 -0.09 3.63
C TRP A 43 1.69 0.52 3.35
N TYR A 44 1.44 0.98 2.12
CA TYR A 44 0.12 1.47 1.74
C TYR A 44 -0.96 0.37 1.86
N CYS A 45 -0.65 -0.86 1.46
CA CYS A 45 -1.55 -1.99 1.63
C CYS A 45 -1.82 -2.29 3.12
N LEU A 46 -0.77 -2.30 3.96
CA LEU A 46 -0.89 -2.55 5.40
C LEU A 46 -1.67 -1.47 6.15
N SER A 47 -1.57 -0.24 5.71
CA SER A 47 -2.28 0.90 6.31
C SER A 47 -3.65 1.16 5.68
N GLY A 48 -4.08 0.34 4.72
CA GLY A 48 -5.32 0.54 3.98
C GLY A 48 -5.33 1.81 3.11
N ASN A 49 -4.16 2.40 2.83
CA ASN A 49 -4.05 3.67 2.12
C ASN A 49 -4.09 3.48 0.60
N VAL A 50 -5.10 2.74 0.12
CA VAL A 50 -5.23 2.33 -1.28
C VAL A 50 -5.48 3.50 -2.23
N ALA A 51 -6.05 4.61 -1.74
CA ALA A 51 -6.16 5.85 -2.50
C ALA A 51 -4.79 6.37 -2.97
N ARG A 52 -3.76 6.25 -2.12
CA ARG A 52 -2.39 6.61 -2.47
C ARG A 52 -1.78 5.67 -3.50
N ILE A 53 -2.10 4.39 -3.44
CA ILE A 53 -1.67 3.41 -4.45
C ILE A 53 -2.20 3.84 -5.81
N ARG A 54 -3.50 4.13 -5.92
CA ARG A 54 -4.16 4.58 -7.14
C ARG A 54 -3.56 5.88 -7.69
N ALA A 55 -3.18 6.81 -6.82
CA ALA A 55 -2.63 8.11 -7.22
C ALA A 55 -1.13 8.08 -7.60
N GLU A 56 -0.32 7.22 -6.97
CA GLU A 56 1.13 7.31 -7.03
C GLU A 56 1.81 6.11 -7.72
N MET A 57 1.07 5.01 -7.95
CA MET A 57 1.65 3.77 -8.41
C MET A 57 0.89 3.17 -9.59
N THR A 58 1.65 2.56 -10.48
CA THR A 58 1.10 1.75 -11.57
C THR A 58 1.39 0.29 -11.27
N LEU A 59 0.37 -0.56 -11.31
CA LEU A 59 0.50 -2.01 -11.15
C LEU A 59 -0.68 -2.70 -11.84
N GLN A 60 -0.52 -4.00 -12.15
CA GLN A 60 -1.63 -4.82 -12.67
C GLN A 60 -2.37 -5.52 -11.54
N HIS A 61 -1.63 -6.07 -10.60
CA HIS A 61 -2.19 -6.81 -9.49
C HIS A 61 -1.29 -6.70 -8.27
N ALA A 62 -1.90 -6.61 -7.08
CA ALA A 62 -1.20 -6.82 -5.82
C ALA A 62 -2.09 -7.59 -4.84
N ARG A 63 -1.48 -8.49 -4.08
CA ARG A 63 -2.15 -9.27 -3.06
C ARG A 63 -1.31 -9.31 -1.79
N LEU A 64 -1.88 -8.82 -0.72
CA LEU A 64 -1.31 -8.88 0.62
C LEU A 64 -2.11 -9.85 1.48
N GLU A 65 -1.44 -10.80 2.10
CA GLU A 65 -2.02 -11.67 3.10
C GLU A 65 -1.34 -11.47 4.44
N THR A 66 -2.14 -11.18 5.46
CA THR A 66 -1.70 -11.07 6.85
C THR A 66 -2.44 -12.09 7.71
N THR A 67 -2.15 -12.11 9.02
CA THR A 67 -2.94 -12.91 9.98
C THR A 67 -4.35 -12.38 10.18
N SER A 68 -4.56 -11.09 9.98
CA SER A 68 -5.80 -10.39 10.33
C SER A 68 -6.69 -10.13 9.11
N PHE A 69 -6.09 -9.90 7.94
CA PHE A 69 -6.83 -9.60 6.72
C PHE A 69 -6.07 -10.01 5.47
N LYS A 70 -6.80 -10.06 4.36
CA LYS A 70 -6.27 -10.20 3.00
C LYS A 70 -6.79 -9.04 2.15
N LEU A 71 -5.89 -8.38 1.44
CA LEU A 71 -6.20 -7.29 0.53
C LEU A 71 -5.73 -7.66 -0.87
N THR A 72 -6.63 -7.60 -1.83
CA THR A 72 -6.34 -7.78 -3.25
C THR A 72 -6.66 -6.51 -4.00
N LEU A 73 -5.74 -6.10 -4.85
CA LEU A 73 -5.86 -4.95 -5.76
C LEU A 73 -5.70 -5.50 -7.17
N ALA A 74 -6.61 -5.18 -8.05
CA ALA A 74 -6.53 -5.56 -9.46
C ALA A 74 -6.91 -4.38 -10.35
N LYS A 75 -6.17 -4.21 -11.44
CA LYS A 75 -6.52 -3.24 -12.48
C LYS A 75 -7.45 -3.93 -13.47
N GLU A 76 -8.70 -3.50 -13.55
CA GLU A 76 -9.68 -4.08 -14.49
C GLU A 76 -9.64 -3.40 -15.86
N GLN A 77 -9.53 -2.08 -15.90
CA GLN A 77 -9.42 -1.29 -17.12
C GLN A 77 -8.25 -0.30 -17.01
N GLU A 78 -7.95 0.45 -18.05
CA GLU A 78 -6.76 1.32 -18.06
C GLU A 78 -6.69 2.30 -16.88
N THR A 79 -7.81 2.69 -16.30
CA THR A 79 -7.91 3.68 -15.22
C THR A 79 -8.56 3.17 -13.93
N GLU A 80 -9.17 1.97 -13.97
CA GLU A 80 -9.97 1.47 -12.86
C GLU A 80 -9.21 0.41 -12.07
N MET A 81 -9.14 0.63 -10.75
CA MET A 81 -8.53 -0.31 -9.81
C MET A 81 -9.61 -0.82 -8.85
N VAL A 82 -9.82 -2.12 -8.86
CA VAL A 82 -10.77 -2.82 -8.01
C VAL A 82 -10.06 -3.30 -6.75
N PHE A 83 -10.74 -3.19 -5.62
CA PHE A 83 -10.25 -3.60 -4.32
C PHE A 83 -11.12 -4.72 -3.77
N GLU A 84 -10.50 -5.74 -3.21
CA GLU A 84 -11.17 -6.81 -2.49
C GLU A 84 -10.52 -6.97 -1.11
N LEU A 85 -11.31 -6.83 -0.05
CA LEU A 85 -10.87 -6.97 1.33
C LEU A 85 -11.57 -8.17 1.97
N GLU A 86 -10.78 -9.03 2.61
CA GLU A 86 -11.25 -10.17 3.38
C GLU A 86 -10.73 -10.07 4.81
N ILE A 87 -11.61 -10.12 5.80
CA ILE A 87 -11.29 -10.09 7.23
C ILE A 87 -11.91 -11.31 7.89
N GLY A 88 -11.09 -12.08 8.63
CA GLY A 88 -11.59 -13.28 9.31
C GLY A 88 -12.17 -14.35 8.38
N GLY A 89 -11.73 -14.41 7.12
CA GLY A 89 -12.24 -15.34 6.11
C GLY A 89 -13.53 -14.90 5.43
N GLN A 90 -14.03 -13.70 5.73
CA GLN A 90 -15.22 -13.14 5.11
C GLN A 90 -14.85 -11.97 4.20
N LYS A 91 -15.38 -11.98 2.98
CA LYS A 91 -15.25 -10.84 2.07
C LYS A 91 -16.08 -9.67 2.59
N ILE A 92 -15.44 -8.52 2.71
CA ILE A 92 -16.10 -7.28 3.10
C ILE A 92 -16.68 -6.66 1.82
N PRO A 93 -18.00 -6.43 1.73
CA PRO A 93 -18.59 -5.74 0.61
C PRO A 93 -18.12 -4.28 0.64
N LEU A 94 -17.18 -3.96 -0.24
CA LEU A 94 -16.80 -2.57 -0.49
C LEU A 94 -17.85 -1.99 -1.43
N ALA A 95 -18.22 -0.73 -1.24
CA ALA A 95 -19.10 -0.04 -2.17
C ALA A 95 -18.43 -0.02 -3.55
N GLN A 96 -18.80 -0.96 -4.39
CA GLN A 96 -18.46 -0.93 -5.80
C GLN A 96 -19.23 0.24 -6.42
N GLU A 97 -18.66 0.91 -7.39
CA GLU A 97 -19.39 1.87 -8.20
C GLU A 97 -20.72 1.26 -8.60
N VAL A 98 -21.79 1.80 -8.05
CA VAL A 98 -23.15 1.39 -8.41
C VAL A 98 -23.28 1.70 -9.90
N ASP A 99 -23.40 0.63 -10.68
CA ASP A 99 -23.68 0.68 -12.11
C ASP A 99 -24.60 1.88 -12.42
N LEU A 100 -24.07 2.91 -13.04
CA LEU A 100 -24.80 4.16 -13.34
C LEU A 100 -26.13 3.89 -14.05
N ALA A 101 -26.27 2.72 -14.70
CA ALA A 101 -27.50 2.29 -15.37
C ALA A 101 -28.63 1.91 -14.39
N LYS A 102 -28.32 1.56 -13.13
CA LYS A 102 -29.33 1.25 -12.10
C LYS A 102 -29.67 2.43 -11.20
N SER A 103 -28.92 3.51 -11.25
CA SER A 103 -29.07 4.67 -10.37
C SER A 103 -29.86 5.83 -10.97
N LEU A 104 -30.69 5.61 -11.97
CA LEU A 104 -31.58 6.66 -12.50
C LEU A 104 -32.69 7.10 -11.52
N VAL A 105 -32.81 6.47 -10.37
CA VAL A 105 -33.93 6.73 -9.45
C VAL A 105 -33.53 7.34 -8.10
N ALA A 106 -32.26 7.35 -7.71
CA ALA A 106 -31.85 7.88 -6.40
C ALA A 106 -30.47 8.55 -6.37
N PRO A 107 -30.21 9.62 -7.12
CA PRO A 107 -28.90 10.29 -7.07
C PRO A 107 -28.67 11.15 -5.80
N TYR A 108 -29.63 11.26 -4.89
CA TYR A 108 -29.60 12.25 -3.80
C TYR A 108 -29.61 11.65 -2.38
N LEU A 109 -29.56 10.35 -2.18
CA LEU A 109 -29.87 9.77 -0.87
C LEU A 109 -28.77 8.98 -0.16
N LEU A 110 -27.63 8.70 -0.78
CA LEU A 110 -26.54 8.01 -0.08
C LEU A 110 -25.21 8.73 -0.33
N PRO A 111 -24.44 9.08 0.73
CA PRO A 111 -23.06 9.47 0.56
C PRO A 111 -22.31 8.27 -0.03
N GLN A 112 -21.87 8.38 -1.26
CA GLN A 112 -21.02 7.37 -1.90
C GLN A 112 -19.64 7.53 -1.27
N SER A 113 -19.32 6.74 -0.26
CA SER A 113 -17.96 6.64 0.26
C SER A 113 -17.09 6.01 -0.83
N ASP A 114 -15.94 6.62 -1.12
CA ASP A 114 -14.94 6.01 -2.00
C ASP A 114 -14.57 4.62 -1.41
N PRO A 115 -14.61 3.53 -2.18
CA PRO A 115 -14.19 2.21 -1.72
C PRO A 115 -12.80 2.22 -1.06
N ALA A 116 -11.93 3.13 -1.47
CA ALA A 116 -10.62 3.32 -0.86
C ALA A 116 -10.69 3.82 0.60
N ASP A 117 -11.64 4.70 0.91
CA ASP A 117 -11.86 5.20 2.28
C ASP A 117 -12.46 4.10 3.16
N GLU A 118 -13.29 3.26 2.60
CA GLU A 118 -13.87 2.12 3.30
C GLU A 118 -12.80 1.08 3.65
N VAL A 119 -11.93 0.69 2.71
CA VAL A 119 -10.76 -0.17 2.96
C VAL A 119 -9.91 0.39 4.10
N LYS A 120 -9.62 1.69 4.07
CA LYS A 120 -8.84 2.35 5.11
C LYS A 120 -9.51 2.29 6.47
N SER A 121 -10.82 2.54 6.54
CA SER A 121 -11.59 2.48 7.77
C SER A 121 -11.59 1.08 8.37
N GLN A 122 -11.83 0.06 7.55
CA GLN A 122 -11.87 -1.33 7.98
C GLN A 122 -10.50 -1.81 8.49
N ILE A 123 -9.42 -1.52 7.77
CA ILE A 123 -8.06 -1.90 8.19
C ILE A 123 -7.64 -1.13 9.43
N SER A 124 -7.97 0.17 9.54
CA SER A 124 -7.65 0.99 10.71
C SER A 124 -8.39 0.57 11.97
N SER A 125 -9.50 -0.15 11.86
CA SER A 125 -10.23 -0.72 13.00
C SER A 125 -9.56 -1.98 13.58
N LEU A 126 -8.59 -2.57 12.87
CA LEU A 126 -7.81 -3.70 13.35
C LEU A 126 -6.70 -3.19 14.27
N ASP A 127 -6.42 -3.90 15.36
CA ASP A 127 -5.41 -3.53 16.37
C ASP A 127 -3.94 -3.66 15.88
N ASP A 128 -3.74 -3.85 14.58
CA ASP A 128 -2.41 -3.94 13.96
C ASP A 128 -1.90 -2.55 13.57
N SER A 129 -0.77 -2.13 14.14
CA SER A 129 -0.08 -0.91 13.75
C SER A 129 1.09 -1.19 12.82
N SER A 130 1.25 -0.37 11.79
CA SER A 130 2.40 -0.43 10.89
C SER A 130 3.08 0.93 10.80
N VAL A 131 4.42 0.92 10.84
CA VAL A 131 5.23 2.14 10.72
C VAL A 131 6.19 1.97 9.55
N PHE A 132 6.16 2.93 8.64
CA PHE A 132 7.10 2.98 7.53
C PHE A 132 8.18 4.02 7.80
N PHE A 133 9.42 3.57 7.88
CA PHE A 133 10.58 4.44 7.92
C PHE A 133 11.21 4.49 6.53
N PRO A 134 10.96 5.53 5.73
CA PRO A 134 11.63 5.67 4.45
C PRO A 134 13.12 5.80 4.69
N THR A 135 13.92 4.97 4.02
CA THR A 135 15.37 5.13 4.00
C THR A 135 15.67 6.44 3.29
N PHE A 136 15.97 7.48 4.04
CA PHE A 136 16.57 8.68 3.49
C PHE A 136 17.97 8.33 3.01
N ARG A 137 18.11 7.94 1.76
CA ARG A 137 19.42 7.78 1.12
C ARG A 137 20.17 9.11 0.94
N ARG A 138 19.55 10.21 1.34
CA ARG A 138 20.16 11.54 1.37
C ARG A 138 20.43 11.97 2.80
N ILE A 139 21.34 11.28 3.43
CA ILE A 139 22.31 11.96 4.29
C ILE A 139 23.49 12.46 3.40
N GLU A 140 23.36 12.43 2.10
CA GLU A 140 24.25 13.09 1.18
C GLU A 140 23.98 14.59 1.28
N GLY A 141 24.78 15.28 2.08
CA GLY A 141 24.85 16.72 2.15
C GLY A 141 23.95 17.44 3.15
N GLY A 142 23.23 16.74 4.04
CA GLY A 142 22.31 17.38 5.01
C GLY A 142 22.87 17.62 6.40
N PHE A 143 23.95 16.95 6.79
CA PHE A 143 24.63 17.17 8.06
C PHE A 143 26.12 17.32 7.83
N THR A 144 26.53 18.54 7.51
CA THR A 144 27.89 18.95 7.82
C THR A 144 27.95 19.04 9.33
N MET A 145 28.54 18.05 9.99
CA MET A 145 29.00 18.26 11.36
C MET A 145 30.07 19.35 11.24
N GLU A 146 29.72 20.56 11.60
CA GLU A 146 30.72 21.58 11.89
C GLU A 146 31.59 21.04 13.01
N GLN A 147 32.75 20.51 12.65
CA GLN A 147 33.82 20.30 13.62
C GLN A 147 34.16 21.67 14.20
N ASN A 148 33.66 21.89 15.40
CA ASN A 148 34.01 23.05 16.20
C ASN A 148 35.53 22.96 16.48
N ARG A 149 36.34 23.46 15.53
CA ARG A 149 37.78 23.64 15.71
C ARG A 149 37.93 24.70 16.80
N ARG A 150 38.08 24.25 18.04
CA ARG A 150 38.60 25.09 19.10
C ARG A 150 39.92 25.65 18.60
N ARG A 151 40.00 26.94 18.37
CA ARG A 151 41.23 27.67 18.16
C ARG A 151 42.01 27.57 19.47
N PRO A 152 43.28 27.12 19.46
CA PRO A 152 44.12 27.26 20.63
C PRO A 152 44.37 28.76 20.81
N GLY A 153 44.11 29.25 22.01
CA GLY A 153 44.49 30.57 22.51
C GLY A 153 46.00 30.62 22.74
#